data_0ea8eeb7b3188ca78d897fbdf82947d3
#
_entry.id   0ea8eeb7b3188ca78d897fbdf82947d3
#
_cell.length_a   1.000
_cell.length_b   1.000
_cell.length_c   1.000
_cell.angle_alpha   90.00
_cell.angle_beta   90.00
_cell.angle_gamma   90.00
#
_symmetry.space_group_name_H-M   'P 1'
#
loop_
_entity.id
_entity.type
_entity.pdbx_description
1 polymer ?
#
loop_
_entity_poly.entity_id
_entity_poly.type
_entity_poly.pdbx_seq_one_letter_code
_entity_poly.pdbx_strand_id
1 'polypeptide(L)'
;MLMDFILEGFSQALALLAGGDPETWSAVDVTIRLTALSMGVSLMLGLPLGILLGTRDFPGKRLVRTVVDTCLALPTVVVGLLVYAFISRQGPLGSLDLLFSLKGMAIGQAILALPIIVALTASAIDGADPRMLMTLQTLGTPPGRMVLGLLREVRYAVLAAAVTAYGRVVAEVGVSMMLGGNIKWHTRTITTAITLETGKGEFSMGIALGLVLLVLSFMLNGALSLFRRRAAS
;
A
#
# COMPACT_ATOMS: atom_id res chain seq x y z
N MET A 1 -29.32 -2.51 -21.70
CA MET A 1 -28.45 -1.34 -21.44
C MET A 1 -27.41 -1.59 -20.34
N LEU A 2 -27.77 -1.73 -19.04
CA LEU A 2 -26.74 -1.95 -17.97
C LEU A 2 -26.00 -3.30 -18.13
N MET A 3 -26.71 -4.35 -18.49
CA MET A 3 -26.16 -5.69 -18.72
C MET A 3 -25.21 -5.72 -19.92
N ASP A 4 -25.47 -4.92 -20.94
CA ASP A 4 -24.68 -4.85 -22.16
C ASP A 4 -23.30 -4.25 -21.88
N PHE A 5 -23.22 -3.16 -21.05
CA PHE A 5 -21.95 -2.58 -20.62
C PHE A 5 -21.08 -3.56 -19.82
N ILE A 6 -21.71 -4.39 -18.96
CA ILE A 6 -20.95 -5.38 -18.15
C ILE A 6 -20.40 -6.48 -19.05
N LEU A 7 -21.23 -7.04 -19.97
CA LEU A 7 -20.81 -8.08 -20.91
C LEU A 7 -19.73 -7.57 -21.87
N GLU A 8 -19.92 -6.35 -22.38
CA GLU A 8 -18.94 -5.70 -23.25
C GLU A 8 -17.63 -5.43 -22.49
N GLY A 9 -17.70 -4.89 -21.28
CA GLY A 9 -16.53 -4.69 -20.42
C GLY A 9 -15.78 -5.99 -20.11
N PHE A 10 -16.50 -7.09 -19.88
CA PHE A 10 -15.88 -8.39 -19.66
C PHE A 10 -15.18 -8.93 -20.92
N SER A 11 -15.83 -8.82 -22.09
CA SER A 11 -15.22 -9.22 -23.37
C SER A 11 -14.00 -8.37 -23.71
N GLN A 12 -14.06 -7.06 -23.46
CA GLN A 12 -12.93 -6.14 -23.63
C GLN A 12 -11.80 -6.46 -22.66
N ALA A 13 -12.08 -6.76 -21.37
CA ALA A 13 -11.07 -7.15 -20.41
C ALA A 13 -10.28 -8.38 -20.89
N LEU A 14 -10.99 -9.40 -21.39
CA LEU A 14 -10.35 -10.59 -21.97
C LEU A 14 -9.51 -10.25 -23.20
N ALA A 15 -10.02 -9.38 -24.08
CA ALA A 15 -9.31 -8.95 -25.27
C ALA A 15 -8.03 -8.15 -24.91
N LEU A 16 -8.09 -7.24 -23.94
CA LEU A 16 -6.95 -6.45 -23.48
C LEU A 16 -5.85 -7.33 -22.84
N LEU A 17 -6.27 -8.31 -22.02
CA LEU A 17 -5.31 -9.22 -21.37
C LEU A 17 -4.71 -10.21 -22.36
N ALA A 18 -5.53 -10.84 -23.19
CA ALA A 18 -5.09 -11.86 -24.16
C ALA A 18 -4.42 -11.24 -25.40
N GLY A 19 -4.88 -10.08 -25.83
CA GLY A 19 -4.33 -9.33 -27.00
C GLY A 19 -3.04 -8.61 -26.71
N GLY A 20 -2.62 -8.50 -25.45
CA GLY A 20 -1.38 -7.84 -25.07
C GLY A 20 -1.39 -6.33 -25.34
N ASP A 21 -2.53 -5.65 -25.14
CA ASP A 21 -2.64 -4.21 -25.36
C ASP A 21 -1.52 -3.44 -24.65
N PRO A 22 -0.64 -2.74 -25.40
CA PRO A 22 0.58 -2.14 -24.80
C PRO A 22 0.26 -1.08 -23.76
N GLU A 23 -0.84 -0.34 -23.89
CA GLU A 23 -1.23 0.70 -22.94
C GLU A 23 -1.70 0.10 -21.61
N THR A 24 -2.52 -0.92 -21.66
CA THR A 24 -3.00 -1.67 -20.50
C THR A 24 -1.81 -2.31 -19.75
N TRP A 25 -0.91 -2.97 -20.48
CA TRP A 25 0.25 -3.60 -19.86
C TRP A 25 1.25 -2.59 -19.29
N SER A 26 1.38 -1.41 -19.90
CA SER A 26 2.16 -0.31 -19.32
C SER A 26 1.55 0.17 -17.99
N ALA A 27 0.22 0.31 -17.93
CA ALA A 27 -0.46 0.70 -16.69
C ALA A 27 -0.34 -0.39 -15.60
N VAL A 28 -0.37 -1.67 -15.97
CA VAL A 28 -0.08 -2.80 -15.06
C VAL A 28 1.34 -2.70 -14.51
N ASP A 29 2.34 -2.54 -15.38
CA ASP A 29 3.75 -2.44 -14.98
C ASP A 29 4.00 -1.25 -14.04
N VAL A 30 3.48 -0.06 -14.38
CA VAL A 30 3.55 1.13 -13.51
C VAL A 30 2.88 0.87 -12.16
N THR A 31 1.70 0.23 -12.15
CA THR A 31 1.01 -0.11 -10.90
C THR A 31 1.84 -1.03 -10.03
N ILE A 32 2.43 -2.08 -10.61
CA ILE A 32 3.27 -3.05 -9.87
C ILE A 32 4.51 -2.37 -9.32
N ARG A 33 5.24 -1.62 -10.14
CA ARG A 33 6.47 -0.92 -9.72
C ARG A 33 6.19 0.12 -8.63
N LEU A 34 5.13 0.91 -8.82
CA LEU A 34 4.70 1.92 -7.85
C LEU A 34 4.36 1.28 -6.51
N THR A 35 3.54 0.23 -6.54
CA THR A 35 3.13 -0.49 -5.33
C THR A 35 4.33 -1.15 -4.64
N ALA A 36 5.22 -1.80 -5.40
CA ALA A 36 6.42 -2.43 -4.85
C ALA A 36 7.34 -1.39 -4.17
N LEU A 37 7.55 -0.24 -4.81
CA LEU A 37 8.38 0.84 -4.26
C LEU A 37 7.75 1.45 -3.00
N SER A 38 6.46 1.78 -3.05
CA SER A 38 5.73 2.36 -1.91
C SER A 38 5.70 1.41 -0.72
N MET A 39 5.38 0.13 -0.97
CA MET A 39 5.35 -0.90 0.07
C MET A 39 6.75 -1.20 0.62
N GLY A 40 7.77 -1.23 -0.23
CA GLY A 40 9.16 -1.41 0.20
C GLY A 40 9.58 -0.34 1.20
N VAL A 41 9.36 0.94 0.87
CA VAL A 41 9.65 2.07 1.77
C VAL A 41 8.81 1.99 3.04
N SER A 42 7.51 1.72 2.92
CA SER A 42 6.60 1.67 4.06
C SER A 42 6.90 0.52 5.02
N LEU A 43 7.28 -0.65 4.52
CA LEU A 43 7.69 -1.79 5.34
C LEU A 43 9.04 -1.51 6.01
N MET A 44 10.01 -0.97 5.28
CA MET A 44 11.33 -0.66 5.79
C MET A 44 11.29 0.33 6.97
N LEU A 45 10.40 1.32 6.91
CA LEU A 45 10.23 2.33 7.96
C LEU A 45 9.15 1.92 8.98
N GLY A 46 8.03 1.40 8.52
CA GLY A 46 6.85 1.13 9.35
C GLY A 46 7.03 -0.06 10.29
N LEU A 47 7.73 -1.13 9.88
CA LEU A 47 7.97 -2.27 10.75
C LEU A 47 8.82 -1.89 11.98
N PRO A 48 10.00 -1.24 11.82
CA PRO A 48 10.78 -0.81 12.98
C PRO A 48 10.02 0.15 13.90
N LEU A 49 9.28 1.10 13.33
CA LEU A 49 8.48 2.05 14.10
C LEU A 49 7.33 1.35 14.84
N GLY A 50 6.64 0.42 14.20
CA GLY A 50 5.58 -0.38 14.81
C GLY A 50 6.11 -1.27 15.95
N ILE A 51 7.27 -1.90 15.74
CA ILE A 51 7.95 -2.69 16.77
C ILE A 51 8.33 -1.80 17.97
N LEU A 52 8.93 -0.64 17.71
CA LEU A 52 9.30 0.31 18.76
C LEU A 52 8.07 0.76 19.54
N LEU A 53 6.98 1.11 18.86
CA LEU A 53 5.74 1.56 19.47
C LEU A 53 5.04 0.46 20.28
N GLY A 54 5.12 -0.80 19.84
CA GLY A 54 4.54 -1.95 20.55
C GLY A 54 5.39 -2.40 21.76
N THR A 55 6.75 -2.39 21.63
CA THR A 55 7.63 -2.99 22.64
C THR A 55 8.13 -2.03 23.71
N ARG A 56 8.15 -0.73 23.44
CA ARG A 56 8.73 0.27 24.35
C ARG A 56 7.64 1.08 25.03
N ASP A 57 7.85 1.34 26.33
CA ASP A 57 7.09 2.34 27.07
C ASP A 57 7.93 3.60 27.22
N PHE A 58 7.36 4.72 26.79
CA PHE A 58 8.00 6.04 26.85
C PHE A 58 6.95 7.13 27.12
N PRO A 59 7.35 8.26 27.71
CA PRO A 59 6.44 9.38 27.94
C PRO A 59 5.89 9.88 26.60
N GLY A 60 4.55 10.01 26.48
CA GLY A 60 3.88 10.41 25.24
C GLY A 60 3.50 9.26 24.30
N LYS A 61 3.77 7.98 24.62
CA LYS A 61 3.36 6.83 23.79
C LYS A 61 1.88 6.89 23.37
N ARG A 62 0.99 7.25 24.29
CA ARG A 62 -0.45 7.37 24.00
C ARG A 62 -0.72 8.44 22.95
N LEU A 63 -0.06 9.58 23.01
CA LEU A 63 -0.20 10.65 22.02
C LEU A 63 0.29 10.19 20.66
N VAL A 64 1.48 9.58 20.58
CA VAL A 64 2.03 9.04 19.33
C VAL A 64 1.07 8.01 18.73
N ARG A 65 0.50 7.12 19.53
CA ARG A 65 -0.48 6.13 19.11
C ARG A 65 -1.73 6.79 18.55
N THR A 66 -2.31 7.76 19.28
CA THR A 66 -3.47 8.52 18.80
C THR A 66 -3.17 9.22 17.47
N VAL A 67 -2.00 9.79 17.29
CA VAL A 67 -1.58 10.42 16.02
C VAL A 67 -1.52 9.37 14.90
N VAL A 68 -0.87 8.23 15.13
CA VAL A 68 -0.78 7.14 14.14
C VAL A 68 -2.18 6.64 13.77
N ASP A 69 -3.05 6.40 14.74
CA ASP A 69 -4.43 5.93 14.52
C ASP A 69 -5.26 6.99 13.76
N THR A 70 -5.06 8.27 14.06
CA THR A 70 -5.69 9.37 13.31
C THR A 70 -5.22 9.41 11.85
N CYS A 71 -3.94 9.12 11.62
CA CYS A 71 -3.37 9.07 10.28
C CYS A 71 -3.97 7.95 9.40
N LEU A 72 -4.60 6.92 9.99
CA LEU A 72 -5.32 5.89 9.22
C LEU A 72 -6.53 6.47 8.46
N ALA A 73 -7.14 7.52 8.99
CA ALA A 73 -8.33 8.17 8.43
C ALA A 73 -8.01 9.40 7.55
N LEU A 74 -6.72 9.67 7.26
CA LEU A 74 -6.35 10.83 6.45
C LEU A 74 -6.97 10.78 5.05
N PRO A 75 -7.65 11.86 4.61
CA PRO A 75 -8.13 11.96 3.25
C PRO A 75 -6.97 11.95 2.25
N THR A 76 -7.00 11.01 1.30
CA THR A 76 -5.88 10.79 0.36
C THR A 76 -5.59 11.99 -0.51
N VAL A 77 -6.64 12.72 -0.92
CA VAL A 77 -6.50 13.96 -1.70
C VAL A 77 -5.74 15.03 -0.91
N VAL A 78 -6.00 15.14 0.40
CA VAL A 78 -5.28 16.10 1.27
C VAL A 78 -3.81 15.72 1.38
N VAL A 79 -3.51 14.43 1.57
CA VAL A 79 -2.12 13.95 1.57
C VAL A 79 -1.45 14.23 0.23
N GLY A 80 -2.12 13.95 -0.88
CA GLY A 80 -1.63 14.27 -2.23
C GLY A 80 -1.33 15.77 -2.40
N LEU A 81 -2.23 16.64 -1.93
CA LEU A 81 -2.06 18.08 -2.02
C LEU A 81 -0.87 18.58 -1.16
N LEU A 82 -0.74 18.07 0.06
CA LEU A 82 0.39 18.43 0.94
C LEU A 82 1.71 17.99 0.30
N VAL A 83 1.82 16.73 -0.12
CA VAL A 83 3.04 16.24 -0.78
C VAL A 83 3.33 17.04 -2.06
N TYR A 84 2.30 17.34 -2.87
CA TYR A 84 2.43 18.20 -4.04
C TYR A 84 3.03 19.56 -3.68
N ALA A 85 2.53 20.23 -2.63
CA ALA A 85 3.06 21.51 -2.19
C ALA A 85 4.56 21.45 -1.82
N PHE A 86 5.01 20.31 -1.23
CA PHE A 86 6.42 20.12 -0.87
C PHE A 86 7.33 19.82 -2.07
N ILE A 87 6.88 19.00 -3.04
CA ILE A 87 7.72 18.52 -4.17
C ILE A 87 7.53 19.30 -5.46
N SER A 88 6.57 20.25 -5.52
CA SER A 88 6.39 21.14 -6.66
C SER A 88 7.60 22.07 -6.83
N ARG A 89 7.79 22.64 -8.03
CA ARG A 89 8.93 23.55 -8.31
C ARG A 89 9.02 24.73 -7.36
N GLN A 90 7.90 25.17 -6.79
CA GLN A 90 7.85 26.25 -5.79
C GLN A 90 8.00 25.75 -4.35
N GLY A 91 8.00 24.44 -4.15
CA GLY A 91 8.13 23.82 -2.86
C GLY A 91 9.58 23.63 -2.41
N PRO A 92 9.80 23.33 -1.12
CA PRO A 92 11.15 23.17 -0.54
C PRO A 92 11.95 22.02 -1.16
N LEU A 93 11.31 21.01 -1.75
CA LEU A 93 11.93 19.86 -2.40
C LEU A 93 11.83 19.93 -3.94
N GLY A 94 11.49 21.10 -4.50
CA GLY A 94 11.30 21.29 -5.94
C GLY A 94 12.55 21.00 -6.79
N SER A 95 13.75 21.19 -6.22
CA SER A 95 15.02 20.89 -6.87
C SER A 95 15.26 19.39 -7.15
N LEU A 96 14.46 18.51 -6.55
CA LEU A 96 14.57 17.05 -6.72
C LEU A 96 13.77 16.50 -7.92
N ASP A 97 13.01 17.36 -8.63
CA ASP A 97 12.17 17.02 -9.79
C ASP A 97 11.31 15.75 -9.59
N LEU A 98 10.73 15.62 -8.40
CA LEU A 98 9.94 14.44 -8.00
C LEU A 98 8.50 14.47 -8.55
N LEU A 99 7.98 15.64 -8.88
CA LEU A 99 6.61 15.79 -9.37
C LEU A 99 6.47 15.10 -10.74
N PHE A 100 5.32 14.48 -10.97
CA PHE A 100 5.02 13.68 -12.17
C PHE A 100 6.00 12.53 -12.42
N SER A 101 6.55 11.98 -11.34
CA SER A 101 7.43 10.83 -11.39
C SER A 101 6.92 9.66 -10.53
N LEU A 102 7.37 8.44 -10.85
CA LEU A 102 7.06 7.25 -10.04
C LEU A 102 7.55 7.41 -8.58
N LYS A 103 8.68 8.08 -8.38
CA LYS A 103 9.25 8.33 -7.05
C LYS A 103 8.37 9.27 -6.22
N GLY A 104 7.88 10.36 -6.82
CA GLY A 104 6.97 11.30 -6.16
C GLY A 104 5.65 10.62 -5.76
N MET A 105 5.06 9.83 -6.67
CA MET A 105 3.88 9.02 -6.37
C MET A 105 4.14 8.03 -5.22
N ALA A 106 5.29 7.36 -5.24
CA ALA A 106 5.66 6.38 -4.21
C ALA A 106 5.82 7.01 -2.81
N ILE A 107 6.35 8.24 -2.73
CA ILE A 107 6.42 8.99 -1.47
C ILE A 107 5.01 9.24 -0.92
N GLY A 108 4.10 9.73 -1.75
CA GLY A 108 2.72 10.01 -1.33
C GLY A 108 1.97 8.75 -0.89
N GLN A 109 2.12 7.64 -1.63
CA GLN A 109 1.53 6.36 -1.26
C GLN A 109 2.19 5.76 0.00
N ALA A 110 3.50 5.92 0.18
CA ALA A 110 4.19 5.46 1.37
C ALA A 110 3.70 6.19 2.63
N ILE A 111 3.40 7.48 2.55
CA ILE A 111 2.81 8.26 3.65
C ILE A 111 1.45 7.70 4.07
N LEU A 112 0.65 7.18 3.12
CA LEU A 112 -0.63 6.54 3.43
C LEU A 112 -0.49 5.13 4.01
N ALA A 113 0.48 4.34 3.51
CA ALA A 113 0.68 2.96 3.93
C ALA A 113 1.41 2.84 5.27
N LEU A 114 2.31 3.77 5.58
CA LEU A 114 3.17 3.76 6.76
C LEU A 114 2.37 3.69 8.08
N PRO A 115 1.36 4.53 8.34
CA PRO A 115 0.60 4.45 9.59
C PRO A 115 -0.16 3.12 9.73
N ILE A 116 -0.62 2.51 8.63
CA ILE A 116 -1.28 1.21 8.66
C ILE A 116 -0.31 0.13 9.16
N ILE A 117 0.91 0.10 8.62
CA ILE A 117 1.93 -0.86 9.02
C ILE A 117 2.34 -0.63 10.47
N VAL A 118 2.55 0.63 10.89
CA VAL A 118 2.92 0.98 12.26
C VAL A 118 1.84 0.58 13.25
N ALA A 119 0.59 0.99 13.02
CA ALA A 119 -0.54 0.73 13.91
C ALA A 119 -0.80 -0.77 14.08
N LEU A 120 -0.91 -1.50 12.95
CA LEU A 120 -1.23 -2.92 12.99
C LEU A 120 -0.07 -3.77 13.53
N THR A 121 1.19 -3.39 13.27
CA THR A 121 2.35 -4.06 13.87
C THR A 121 2.40 -3.83 15.38
N ALA A 122 2.19 -2.58 15.85
CA ALA A 122 2.14 -2.27 17.27
C ALA A 122 1.00 -3.04 17.96
N SER A 123 -0.21 -3.06 17.37
CA SER A 123 -1.35 -3.81 17.90
C SER A 123 -1.11 -5.31 17.94
N ALA A 124 -0.43 -5.87 16.93
CA ALA A 124 -0.05 -7.28 16.95
C ALA A 124 0.88 -7.63 18.11
N ILE A 125 1.83 -6.75 18.40
CA ILE A 125 2.78 -6.91 19.52
C ILE A 125 2.08 -6.79 20.86
N ASP A 126 1.16 -5.83 21.01
CA ASP A 126 0.38 -5.69 22.27
C ASP A 126 -0.54 -6.90 22.52
N GLY A 127 -1.01 -7.57 21.46
CA GLY A 127 -1.80 -8.78 21.52
C GLY A 127 -1.03 -10.08 21.73
N ALA A 128 0.32 -10.03 21.75
CA ALA A 128 1.15 -11.20 22.00
C ALA A 128 1.01 -11.71 23.44
N ASP A 129 1.17 -13.04 23.66
CA ASP A 129 1.04 -13.63 24.99
C ASP A 129 2.11 -13.05 25.95
N PRO A 130 1.70 -12.37 27.03
CA PRO A 130 2.62 -11.83 28.02
C PRO A 130 3.51 -12.90 28.67
N ARG A 131 3.01 -14.15 28.77
CA ARG A 131 3.76 -15.28 29.36
C ARG A 131 5.01 -15.60 28.56
N MET A 132 4.97 -15.47 27.24
CA MET A 132 6.12 -15.67 26.38
C MET A 132 7.22 -14.67 26.70
N LEU A 133 6.90 -13.38 26.85
CA LEU A 133 7.87 -12.35 27.19
C LEU A 133 8.48 -12.61 28.57
N MET A 134 7.68 -12.96 29.57
CA MET A 134 8.15 -13.32 30.91
C MET A 134 9.10 -14.53 30.87
N THR A 135 8.76 -15.56 30.10
CA THR A 135 9.62 -16.75 29.93
C THR A 135 10.97 -16.41 29.31
N LEU A 136 10.99 -15.58 28.26
CA LEU A 136 12.23 -15.12 27.64
C LEU A 136 13.08 -14.27 28.60
N GLN A 137 12.45 -13.46 29.44
CA GLN A 137 13.13 -12.67 30.47
C GLN A 137 13.76 -13.54 31.55
N THR A 138 13.02 -14.53 32.08
CA THR A 138 13.52 -15.45 33.11
C THR A 138 14.68 -16.32 32.60
N LEU A 139 14.69 -16.63 31.31
CA LEU A 139 15.79 -17.33 30.65
C LEU A 139 17.02 -16.45 30.34
N GLY A 140 17.01 -15.19 30.74
CA GLY A 140 18.12 -14.24 30.52
C GLY A 140 18.36 -13.92 29.06
N THR A 141 17.30 -14.01 28.19
CA THR A 141 17.42 -13.77 26.76
C THR A 141 17.78 -12.30 26.49
N PRO A 142 18.83 -12.00 25.70
CA PRO A 142 19.20 -10.64 25.39
C PRO A 142 18.11 -9.90 24.60
N PRO A 143 17.98 -8.56 24.75
CA PRO A 143 16.86 -7.78 24.19
C PRO A 143 16.62 -7.99 22.68
N GLY A 144 17.69 -8.09 21.87
CA GLY A 144 17.57 -8.31 20.44
C GLY A 144 16.96 -9.67 20.09
N ARG A 145 17.27 -10.73 20.85
CA ARG A 145 16.68 -12.07 20.65
C ARG A 145 15.23 -12.11 21.14
N MET A 146 14.89 -11.35 22.18
CA MET A 146 13.50 -11.19 22.62
C MET A 146 12.63 -10.58 21.52
N VAL A 147 13.08 -9.49 20.90
CA VAL A 147 12.36 -8.85 19.78
C VAL A 147 12.21 -9.81 18.62
N LEU A 148 13.25 -10.59 18.29
CA LEU A 148 13.17 -11.60 17.22
C LEU A 148 12.19 -12.72 17.55
N GLY A 149 12.15 -13.19 18.80
CA GLY A 149 11.17 -14.15 19.29
C GLY A 149 9.74 -13.63 19.15
N LEU A 150 9.52 -12.39 19.61
CA LEU A 150 8.24 -11.71 19.50
C LEU A 150 7.80 -11.54 18.04
N LEU A 151 8.69 -11.13 17.15
CA LEU A 151 8.40 -11.01 15.72
C LEU A 151 8.04 -12.36 15.06
N ARG A 152 8.67 -13.44 15.50
CA ARG A 152 8.31 -14.79 15.05
C ARG A 152 6.90 -15.17 15.49
N GLU A 153 6.51 -14.80 16.71
CA GLU A 153 5.16 -15.03 17.23
C GLU A 153 4.12 -14.25 16.46
N VAL A 154 4.33 -12.95 16.27
CA VAL A 154 3.35 -12.06 15.60
C VAL A 154 3.49 -12.02 14.08
N ARG A 155 4.34 -12.85 13.47
CA ARG A 155 4.67 -12.81 12.03
C ARG A 155 3.45 -12.81 11.10
N TYR A 156 2.40 -13.56 11.45
CA TYR A 156 1.18 -13.63 10.63
C TYR A 156 0.33 -12.36 10.74
N ALA A 157 0.31 -11.74 11.91
CA ALA A 157 -0.35 -10.46 12.11
C ALA A 157 0.40 -9.33 11.37
N VAL A 158 1.73 -9.36 11.37
CA VAL A 158 2.57 -8.44 10.60
C VAL A 158 2.36 -8.64 9.08
N LEU A 159 2.26 -9.90 8.62
CA LEU A 159 1.89 -10.17 7.22
C LEU A 159 0.50 -9.65 6.88
N ALA A 160 -0.47 -9.80 7.78
CA ALA A 160 -1.81 -9.25 7.58
C ALA A 160 -1.78 -7.72 7.50
N ALA A 161 -0.97 -7.06 8.33
CA ALA A 161 -0.74 -5.61 8.25
C ALA A 161 -0.19 -5.19 6.88
N ALA A 162 0.80 -5.91 6.36
CA ALA A 162 1.38 -5.66 5.04
C ALA A 162 0.34 -5.84 3.91
N VAL A 163 -0.50 -6.89 3.98
CA VAL A 163 -1.58 -7.13 3.01
C VAL A 163 -2.63 -6.02 3.05
N THR A 164 -2.99 -5.56 4.25
CA THR A 164 -3.94 -4.44 4.42
C THR A 164 -3.39 -3.14 3.83
N ALA A 165 -2.13 -2.82 4.11
CA ALA A 165 -1.45 -1.66 3.54
C ALA A 165 -1.33 -1.76 2.01
N TYR A 166 -1.01 -2.96 1.49
CA TYR A 166 -0.97 -3.24 0.05
C TYR A 166 -2.32 -2.95 -0.63
N GLY A 167 -3.42 -3.48 -0.07
CA GLY A 167 -4.76 -3.23 -0.61
C GLY A 167 -5.10 -1.73 -0.66
N ARG A 168 -4.68 -0.97 0.35
CA ARG A 168 -4.84 0.49 0.39
C ARG A 168 -4.05 1.19 -0.72
N VAL A 169 -2.81 0.79 -0.94
CA VAL A 169 -1.90 1.39 -1.94
C VAL A 169 -2.36 1.08 -3.37
N VAL A 170 -2.73 -0.16 -3.65
CA VAL A 170 -3.17 -0.59 -5.00
C VAL A 170 -4.46 0.11 -5.43
N ALA A 171 -5.37 0.36 -4.50
CA ALA A 171 -6.64 1.02 -4.76
C ALA A 171 -6.53 2.56 -4.81
N GLU A 172 -5.33 3.13 -4.61
CA GLU A 172 -5.16 4.57 -4.45
C GLU A 172 -5.25 5.31 -5.79
N VAL A 173 -6.14 6.30 -5.84
CA VAL A 173 -6.37 7.15 -7.01
C VAL A 173 -5.92 8.59 -6.76
N GLY A 174 -6.34 9.18 -5.63
CA GLY A 174 -6.19 10.61 -5.36
C GLY A 174 -4.74 11.09 -5.35
N VAL A 175 -3.88 10.44 -4.56
CA VAL A 175 -2.44 10.72 -4.51
C VAL A 175 -1.80 10.46 -5.88
N SER A 176 -2.16 9.36 -6.54
CA SER A 176 -1.60 8.98 -7.84
C SER A 176 -1.96 9.98 -8.94
N MET A 177 -3.18 10.52 -8.96
CA MET A 177 -3.58 11.57 -9.89
C MET A 177 -2.83 12.88 -9.63
N MET A 178 -2.73 13.29 -8.37
CA MET A 178 -2.10 14.58 -8.02
C MET A 178 -0.60 14.59 -8.25
N LEU A 179 0.10 13.52 -7.85
CA LEU A 179 1.55 13.48 -7.91
C LEU A 179 2.08 12.89 -9.21
N GLY A 180 1.30 12.06 -9.88
CA GLY A 180 1.67 11.39 -11.13
C GLY A 180 1.17 12.09 -12.39
N GLY A 181 0.05 12.81 -12.33
CA GLY A 181 -0.53 13.49 -13.49
C GLY A 181 -1.09 12.56 -14.56
N ASN A 182 -1.25 11.26 -14.28
CA ASN A 182 -1.80 10.25 -15.19
C ASN A 182 -1.16 10.24 -16.60
N ILE A 183 0.17 10.38 -16.67
CA ILE A 183 0.91 10.48 -17.93
C ILE A 183 1.07 9.09 -18.54
N LYS A 184 0.58 8.92 -19.78
CA LYS A 184 0.67 7.69 -20.55
C LYS A 184 2.13 7.20 -20.62
N TRP A 185 2.35 5.91 -20.42
CA TRP A 185 3.66 5.21 -20.43
C TRP A 185 4.60 5.54 -19.26
N HIS A 186 4.28 6.52 -18.40
CA HIS A 186 5.18 6.97 -17.33
C HIS A 186 4.60 6.82 -15.93
N THR A 187 3.43 7.42 -15.68
CA THR A 187 2.84 7.50 -14.34
C THR A 187 1.38 7.03 -14.30
N ARG A 188 0.81 6.64 -15.45
CA ARG A 188 -0.54 6.11 -15.51
C ARG A 188 -0.61 4.75 -14.84
N THR A 189 -1.37 4.64 -13.76
CA THR A 189 -1.73 3.37 -13.11
C THR A 189 -3.06 2.85 -13.63
N ILE A 190 -3.40 1.59 -13.34
CA ILE A 190 -4.72 1.04 -13.72
C ILE A 190 -5.83 1.88 -13.08
N THR A 191 -5.71 2.27 -11.82
CA THR A 191 -6.72 3.06 -11.09
C THR A 191 -6.92 4.45 -11.70
N THR A 192 -5.84 5.13 -12.10
CA THR A 192 -5.94 6.43 -12.76
C THR A 192 -6.43 6.31 -14.21
N ALA A 193 -6.16 5.20 -14.89
CA ALA A 193 -6.73 4.90 -16.21
C ALA A 193 -8.23 4.68 -16.13
N ILE A 194 -8.72 3.91 -15.14
CA ILE A 194 -10.18 3.72 -14.89
C ILE A 194 -10.86 5.08 -14.72
N THR A 195 -10.30 5.95 -13.88
CA THR A 195 -10.85 7.28 -13.63
C THR A 195 -10.90 8.13 -14.91
N LEU A 196 -9.89 8.04 -15.75
CA LEU A 196 -9.83 8.76 -17.01
C LEU A 196 -10.89 8.26 -17.98
N GLU A 197 -10.99 6.94 -18.20
CA GLU A 197 -11.91 6.37 -19.19
C GLU A 197 -13.39 6.56 -18.76
N THR A 198 -13.69 6.37 -17.48
CA THR A 198 -15.03 6.69 -16.95
C THR A 198 -15.36 8.18 -17.06
N GLY A 199 -14.38 9.06 -16.86
CA GLY A 199 -14.55 10.51 -17.05
C GLY A 199 -14.79 10.92 -18.50
N LYS A 200 -14.33 10.15 -19.49
CA LYS A 200 -14.65 10.33 -20.92
C LYS A 200 -16.03 9.75 -21.30
N GLY A 201 -16.68 8.99 -20.42
CA GLY A 201 -17.91 8.26 -20.72
C GLY A 201 -17.70 6.86 -21.28
N GLU A 202 -16.44 6.40 -21.39
CA GLU A 202 -16.05 5.07 -21.86
C GLU A 202 -16.19 4.03 -20.74
N PHE A 203 -17.44 3.77 -20.32
CA PHE A 203 -17.73 2.91 -19.18
C PHE A 203 -17.31 1.46 -19.41
N SER A 204 -17.46 0.93 -20.63
CA SER A 204 -17.05 -0.44 -20.99
C SER A 204 -15.55 -0.62 -20.76
N MET A 205 -14.73 0.34 -21.19
CA MET A 205 -13.29 0.35 -20.96
C MET A 205 -12.94 0.48 -19.47
N GLY A 206 -13.65 1.35 -18.74
CA GLY A 206 -13.49 1.48 -17.27
C GLY A 206 -13.76 0.16 -16.55
N ILE A 207 -14.82 -0.57 -16.93
CA ILE A 207 -15.15 -1.91 -16.40
C ILE A 207 -14.05 -2.92 -16.76
N ALA A 208 -13.58 -2.91 -18.01
CA ALA A 208 -12.52 -3.80 -18.47
C ALA A 208 -11.23 -3.65 -17.63
N LEU A 209 -10.76 -2.40 -17.47
CA LEU A 209 -9.59 -2.10 -16.63
C LEU A 209 -9.84 -2.45 -15.15
N GLY A 210 -11.07 -2.24 -14.64
CA GLY A 210 -11.47 -2.66 -13.30
C GLY A 210 -11.35 -4.16 -13.08
N LEU A 211 -11.78 -4.97 -14.06
CA LEU A 211 -11.62 -6.42 -14.04
C LEU A 211 -10.14 -6.84 -14.07
N VAL A 212 -9.31 -6.16 -14.88
CA VAL A 212 -7.86 -6.37 -14.89
C VAL A 212 -7.26 -6.12 -13.50
N LEU A 213 -7.65 -5.01 -12.85
CA LEU A 213 -7.20 -4.67 -11.50
C LEU A 213 -7.66 -5.72 -10.47
N LEU A 214 -8.90 -6.21 -10.57
CA LEU A 214 -9.41 -7.26 -9.70
C LEU A 214 -8.60 -8.54 -9.84
N VAL A 215 -8.36 -9.01 -11.08
CA VAL A 215 -7.55 -10.20 -11.34
C VAL A 215 -6.16 -10.04 -10.75
N LEU A 216 -5.50 -8.90 -11.00
CA LEU A 216 -4.18 -8.59 -10.44
C LEU A 216 -4.18 -8.64 -8.91
N SER A 217 -5.17 -8.01 -8.28
CA SER A 217 -5.31 -7.96 -6.82
C SER A 217 -5.56 -9.36 -6.24
N PHE A 218 -6.42 -10.17 -6.86
CA PHE A 218 -6.67 -11.55 -6.45
C PHE A 218 -5.42 -12.44 -6.59
N MET A 219 -4.67 -12.31 -7.68
CA MET A 219 -3.43 -13.05 -7.89
C MET A 219 -2.39 -12.72 -6.82
N LEU A 220 -2.17 -11.44 -6.53
CA LEU A 220 -1.20 -11.00 -5.52
C LEU A 220 -1.64 -11.40 -4.10
N ASN A 221 -2.90 -11.18 -3.74
CA ASN A 221 -3.43 -11.62 -2.45
C ASN A 221 -3.42 -13.15 -2.30
N GLY A 222 -3.74 -13.88 -3.37
CA GLY A 222 -3.66 -15.34 -3.42
C GLY A 222 -2.23 -15.84 -3.20
N ALA A 223 -1.26 -15.25 -3.88
CA ALA A 223 0.16 -15.56 -3.70
C ALA A 223 0.61 -15.31 -2.24
N LEU A 224 0.29 -14.15 -1.68
CA LEU A 224 0.60 -13.82 -0.27
C LEU A 224 -0.08 -14.80 0.71
N SER A 225 -1.32 -15.21 0.44
CA SER A 225 -2.05 -16.19 1.25
C SER A 225 -1.41 -17.58 1.20
N LEU A 226 -0.93 -18.01 0.02
CA LEU A 226 -0.21 -19.28 -0.14
C LEU A 226 1.12 -19.28 0.60
N PHE A 227 1.89 -18.18 0.52
CA PHE A 227 3.10 -18.00 1.32
C PHE A 227 2.81 -18.09 2.81
N ARG A 228 1.74 -17.46 3.28
CA ARG A 228 1.30 -17.51 4.68
C ARG A 228 0.98 -18.94 5.14
N ARG A 229 0.30 -19.74 4.32
CA ARG A 229 -0.04 -21.14 4.65
C ARG A 229 1.21 -22.02 4.71
N ARG A 230 2.14 -21.88 3.76
CA ARG A 230 3.41 -22.66 3.76
C ARG A 230 4.34 -22.31 4.91
N ALA A 231 4.31 -21.07 5.38
CA ALA A 231 5.10 -20.64 6.53
C ALA A 231 4.47 -21.06 7.88
N ALA A 232 3.22 -21.53 7.89
CA ALA A 232 2.48 -22.02 9.07
C ALA A 232 2.58 -23.54 9.27
N SER A 233 2.93 -24.28 8.21
CA SER A 233 3.24 -25.72 8.25
C SER A 233 4.72 -25.96 8.54
#